data_90473a639fa3a7ae7d2bb273464981c0
#
_entry.id   90473a639fa3a7ae7d2bb273464981c0
#
_cell.length_a   1.000
_cell.length_b   1.000
_cell.length_c   1.000
_cell.angle_alpha   90.00
_cell.angle_beta   90.00
_cell.angle_gamma   90.00
#
_symmetry.space_group_name_H-M   'P 1'
#
loop_
_entity.id
_entity.type
_entity.pdbx_description
1 polymer ?
#
loop_
_entity_poly.entity_id
_entity_poly.type
_entity_poly.pdbx_seq_one_letter_code
_entity_poly.pdbx_strand_id
1 'polypeptide(L)'
;MAYNLPGPKTAARLASGKKLFRHGLTYDAAAEESGAKGFIPPAQIILGKTKGDYVWDLDDNRFIDFQNGWATNPLGNCHPEVLDAVHDAHQRYGYHWEHPLRFELAEQLAEIMPGKQLPRFTFEVSGTEAVESAVHTALCYKKRRYIISFTSSFHGAGIGTKMISGYTSEHNLYMEPWDGAVIKAPYPYSQNIPADMTPEQYVKYCLWYLEEHIPEYIVPADNIAAIIVEPGLAEGG
;
A
#
# COMPACT_ATOMS: atom_id res chain seq x y z
N MET A 1 -6.38 13.16 -29.35
CA MET A 1 -7.75 13.73 -29.21
C MET A 1 -7.98 13.93 -27.73
N ALA A 2 -8.52 15.08 -27.32
CA ALA A 2 -8.95 15.27 -25.93
C ALA A 2 -10.34 14.64 -25.79
N TYR A 3 -10.51 13.76 -24.81
CA TYR A 3 -11.82 13.21 -24.45
C TYR A 3 -12.60 14.22 -23.61
N ASN A 4 -13.91 14.29 -23.85
CA ASN A 4 -14.80 15.03 -22.95
C ASN A 4 -15.23 14.10 -21.81
N LEU A 5 -14.59 14.20 -20.66
CA LEU A 5 -14.79 13.31 -19.52
C LEU A 5 -15.60 13.99 -18.41
N PRO A 6 -16.47 13.22 -17.71
CA PRO A 6 -16.84 11.84 -18.02
C PRO A 6 -17.73 11.75 -19.26
N GLY A 7 -17.62 10.65 -20.02
CA GLY A 7 -18.55 10.35 -21.11
C GLY A 7 -19.98 10.06 -20.60
N PRO A 8 -21.01 10.05 -21.46
CA PRO A 8 -22.41 9.99 -21.02
C PRO A 8 -22.78 8.72 -20.24
N LYS A 9 -22.27 7.55 -20.60
CA LYS A 9 -22.52 6.31 -19.86
C LYS A 9 -21.85 6.33 -18.50
N THR A 10 -20.59 6.79 -18.44
CA THR A 10 -19.84 6.96 -17.21
C THR A 10 -20.53 7.95 -16.27
N ALA A 11 -20.96 9.12 -16.77
CA ALA A 11 -21.68 10.12 -16.00
C ALA A 11 -22.99 9.56 -15.38
N ALA A 12 -23.78 8.85 -16.19
CA ALA A 12 -25.01 8.23 -15.73
C ALA A 12 -24.75 7.18 -14.63
N ARG A 13 -23.70 6.38 -14.78
CA ARG A 13 -23.34 5.35 -13.80
C ARG A 13 -22.80 5.96 -12.50
N LEU A 14 -21.97 6.99 -12.58
CA LEU A 14 -21.50 7.74 -11.41
C LEU A 14 -22.68 8.34 -10.62
N ALA A 15 -23.61 9.00 -11.32
CA ALA A 15 -24.81 9.58 -10.69
C ALA A 15 -25.66 8.53 -9.96
N SER A 16 -25.84 7.34 -10.56
CA SER A 16 -26.57 6.23 -9.92
C SER A 16 -25.81 5.63 -8.72
N GLY A 17 -24.48 5.62 -8.80
CA GLY A 17 -23.60 5.06 -7.76
C GLY A 17 -23.54 5.89 -6.48
N LYS A 18 -23.72 7.22 -6.56
CA LYS A 18 -23.64 8.12 -5.40
C LYS A 18 -24.55 7.71 -4.22
N LYS A 19 -25.68 7.06 -4.49
CA LYS A 19 -26.61 6.59 -3.47
C LYS A 19 -26.27 5.20 -2.90
N LEU A 20 -25.37 4.46 -3.54
CA LEU A 20 -25.08 3.07 -3.23
C LEU A 20 -23.80 2.90 -2.41
N PHE A 21 -22.88 3.84 -2.49
CA PHE A 21 -21.58 3.75 -1.88
C PHE A 21 -21.37 4.86 -0.85
N ARG A 22 -20.89 4.49 0.34
CA ARG A 22 -20.68 5.41 1.47
C ARG A 22 -19.74 6.57 1.15
N HIS A 23 -18.73 6.35 0.32
CA HIS A 23 -17.72 7.35 -0.02
C HIS A 23 -17.75 7.74 -1.50
N GLY A 24 -18.85 7.45 -2.19
CA GLY A 24 -18.92 7.56 -3.64
C GLY A 24 -17.91 6.61 -4.32
N LEU A 25 -18.04 6.46 -5.62
CA LEU A 25 -16.99 5.87 -6.47
C LEU A 25 -15.84 6.87 -6.66
N THR A 26 -15.90 7.94 -5.89
CA THR A 26 -15.02 9.07 -5.97
C THR A 26 -14.75 9.51 -4.56
N TYR A 27 -13.54 9.78 -4.27
CA TYR A 27 -13.08 10.46 -3.06
C TYR A 27 -13.75 11.85 -2.85
N ASP A 28 -14.75 12.21 -3.64
CA ASP A 28 -15.23 13.56 -3.86
C ASP A 28 -16.15 14.16 -2.82
N ALA A 29 -17.09 13.37 -2.33
CA ALA A 29 -18.12 13.94 -1.46
C ALA A 29 -17.52 14.43 -0.13
N ALA A 30 -16.56 13.69 0.41
CA ALA A 30 -15.91 14.09 1.65
C ALA A 30 -14.90 15.24 1.44
N ALA A 31 -14.29 15.34 0.27
CA ALA A 31 -13.30 16.37 0.00
C ALA A 31 -13.92 17.70 -0.47
N GLU A 32 -15.00 17.68 -1.24
CA GLU A 32 -15.80 18.88 -1.51
C GLU A 32 -16.37 19.48 -0.22
N GLU A 33 -16.83 18.63 0.71
CA GLU A 33 -17.33 19.06 2.01
C GLU A 33 -16.21 19.52 2.95
N SER A 34 -15.02 18.94 2.89
CA SER A 34 -13.89 19.29 3.78
C SER A 34 -13.04 20.45 3.30
N GLY A 35 -13.14 20.86 2.04
CA GLY A 35 -12.32 21.91 1.45
C GLY A 35 -10.84 21.55 1.36
N ALA A 36 -10.50 20.25 1.36
CA ALA A 36 -9.13 19.75 1.32
C ALA A 36 -8.37 20.23 0.07
N LYS A 37 -7.18 20.77 0.28
CA LYS A 37 -6.30 21.22 -0.83
C LYS A 37 -5.43 20.05 -1.29
N GLY A 38 -5.27 19.91 -2.60
CA GLY A 38 -4.40 18.88 -3.21
C GLY A 38 -5.10 17.57 -3.53
N PHE A 39 -6.39 17.62 -3.72
CA PHE A 39 -7.26 16.49 -3.89
C PHE A 39 -7.19 15.86 -5.30
N ILE A 40 -7.29 14.52 -5.35
CA ILE A 40 -7.46 13.79 -6.61
C ILE A 40 -8.84 14.12 -7.19
N PRO A 41 -8.91 14.66 -8.41
CA PRO A 41 -10.20 14.98 -8.99
C PRO A 41 -11.09 13.73 -9.11
N PRO A 42 -12.41 13.92 -9.14
CA PRO A 42 -13.37 12.83 -9.25
C PRO A 42 -12.97 11.82 -10.31
N ALA A 43 -13.16 10.54 -10.03
CA ALA A 43 -12.99 9.53 -11.07
C ALA A 43 -13.88 9.91 -12.25
N GLN A 44 -13.23 10.33 -13.32
CA GLN A 44 -13.93 10.74 -14.55
C GLN A 44 -14.14 9.55 -15.48
N ILE A 45 -13.65 8.38 -15.08
CA ILE A 45 -13.79 7.14 -15.83
C ILE A 45 -14.31 6.01 -14.93
N ILE A 46 -15.15 5.15 -15.49
CA ILE A 46 -15.47 3.83 -14.93
C ILE A 46 -14.99 2.82 -15.95
N LEU A 47 -14.21 1.84 -15.52
CA LEU A 47 -13.64 0.84 -16.42
C LEU A 47 -14.73 -0.04 -17.03
N GLY A 48 -14.75 -0.11 -18.34
CA GLY A 48 -15.57 -1.05 -19.10
C GLY A 48 -14.81 -2.32 -19.47
N LYS A 49 -13.53 -2.19 -19.80
CA LYS A 49 -12.62 -3.31 -20.08
C LYS A 49 -11.16 -2.90 -19.89
N THR A 50 -10.30 -3.91 -19.70
CA THR A 50 -8.85 -3.73 -19.57
C THR A 50 -8.12 -4.80 -20.38
N LYS A 51 -6.96 -4.46 -20.95
CA LYS A 51 -6.09 -5.44 -21.64
C LYS A 51 -4.68 -4.89 -21.79
N GLY A 52 -3.69 -5.64 -21.32
CA GLY A 52 -2.27 -5.22 -21.37
C GLY A 52 -2.10 -3.84 -20.70
N ASP A 53 -1.49 -2.91 -21.39
CA ASP A 53 -1.21 -1.57 -20.89
C ASP A 53 -2.37 -0.57 -21.10
N TYR A 54 -3.54 -1.06 -21.48
CA TYR A 54 -4.67 -0.21 -21.82
C TYR A 54 -5.90 -0.50 -21.00
N VAL A 55 -6.62 0.56 -20.69
CA VAL A 55 -7.96 0.52 -20.09
C VAL A 55 -8.94 1.31 -20.98
N TRP A 56 -10.19 0.89 -20.95
CA TRP A 56 -11.29 1.58 -21.63
C TRP A 56 -12.37 1.90 -20.60
N ASP A 57 -12.93 3.08 -20.70
CA ASP A 57 -14.11 3.44 -19.91
C ASP A 57 -15.41 2.82 -20.50
N LEU A 58 -16.55 3.09 -19.85
CA LEU A 58 -17.85 2.62 -20.34
C LEU A 58 -18.27 3.24 -21.67
N ASP A 59 -17.65 4.34 -22.05
CA ASP A 59 -17.90 5.06 -23.30
C ASP A 59 -16.92 4.68 -24.40
N ASP A 60 -16.11 3.61 -24.19
CA ASP A 60 -15.09 3.09 -25.10
C ASP A 60 -13.91 4.04 -25.37
N ASN A 61 -13.72 5.06 -24.55
CA ASN A 61 -12.50 5.87 -24.58
C ASN A 61 -11.31 5.04 -24.08
N ARG A 62 -10.22 5.03 -24.83
CA ARG A 62 -9.02 4.25 -24.51
C ARG A 62 -7.97 5.10 -23.81
N PHE A 63 -7.41 4.60 -22.71
CA PHE A 63 -6.33 5.23 -21.96
C PHE A 63 -5.16 4.26 -21.81
N ILE A 64 -3.96 4.81 -21.61
CA ILE A 64 -2.80 4.05 -21.16
C ILE A 64 -2.90 3.94 -19.63
N ASP A 65 -2.73 2.75 -19.11
CA ASP A 65 -2.79 2.47 -17.67
C ASP A 65 -1.42 2.68 -17.02
N PHE A 66 -1.15 3.90 -16.56
CA PHE A 66 0.04 4.19 -15.76
C PHE A 66 -0.12 3.87 -14.27
N GLN A 67 -1.32 3.58 -13.81
CA GLN A 67 -1.56 3.23 -12.42
C GLN A 67 -1.25 1.75 -12.14
N ASN A 68 -1.54 0.90 -13.12
CA ASN A 68 -1.23 -0.53 -13.10
C ASN A 68 -1.68 -1.24 -11.81
N GLY A 69 -2.92 -0.93 -11.34
CA GLY A 69 -3.47 -1.49 -10.11
C GLY A 69 -2.64 -1.14 -8.86
N TRP A 70 -2.18 0.11 -8.72
CA TRP A 70 -1.20 0.54 -7.72
C TRP A 70 0.08 -0.29 -7.76
N ALA A 71 0.63 -0.49 -8.97
CA ALA A 71 1.83 -1.28 -9.26
C ALA A 71 1.76 -2.78 -8.88
N THR A 72 0.56 -3.32 -8.67
CA THR A 72 0.37 -4.74 -8.34
C THR A 72 0.23 -5.64 -9.55
N ASN A 73 0.19 -5.09 -10.77
CA ASN A 73 -0.10 -5.81 -12.00
C ASN A 73 1.02 -5.68 -13.05
N PRO A 74 2.27 -6.08 -12.73
CA PRO A 74 3.45 -5.81 -13.55
C PRO A 74 3.44 -6.50 -14.93
N LEU A 75 2.61 -7.52 -15.14
CA LEU A 75 2.47 -8.22 -16.43
C LEU A 75 1.41 -7.59 -17.34
N GLY A 76 0.76 -6.50 -16.88
CA GLY A 76 -0.34 -5.86 -17.59
C GLY A 76 -1.69 -6.53 -17.34
N ASN A 77 -2.75 -5.81 -17.71
CA ASN A 77 -4.11 -6.23 -17.47
C ASN A 77 -4.50 -7.48 -18.26
N CYS A 78 -5.16 -8.42 -17.60
CA CYS A 78 -5.72 -9.63 -18.23
C CYS A 78 -4.67 -10.43 -19.02
N HIS A 79 -3.49 -10.64 -18.45
CA HIS A 79 -2.44 -11.43 -19.10
C HIS A 79 -2.95 -12.86 -19.35
N PRO A 80 -2.95 -13.36 -20.60
CA PRO A 80 -3.62 -14.60 -20.95
C PRO A 80 -3.07 -15.81 -20.18
N GLU A 81 -1.77 -15.98 -20.09
CA GLU A 81 -1.18 -17.11 -19.38
C GLU A 81 -1.52 -17.10 -17.89
N VAL A 82 -1.61 -15.91 -17.26
CA VAL A 82 -2.03 -15.79 -15.85
C VAL A 82 -3.50 -16.19 -15.70
N LEU A 83 -4.37 -15.71 -16.59
CA LEU A 83 -5.80 -16.05 -16.54
C LEU A 83 -6.02 -17.55 -16.75
N ASP A 84 -5.31 -18.15 -17.70
CA ASP A 84 -5.40 -19.60 -17.99
C ASP A 84 -4.92 -20.41 -16.77
N ALA A 85 -3.80 -20.02 -16.16
CA ALA A 85 -3.27 -20.68 -14.96
C ALA A 85 -4.22 -20.55 -13.76
N VAL A 86 -4.81 -19.37 -13.54
CA VAL A 86 -5.80 -19.16 -12.47
C VAL A 86 -7.05 -20.01 -12.70
N HIS A 87 -7.54 -20.04 -13.94
CA HIS A 87 -8.71 -20.84 -14.31
C HIS A 87 -8.47 -22.34 -14.09
N ASP A 88 -7.34 -22.86 -14.58
CA ASP A 88 -6.94 -24.24 -14.40
C ASP A 88 -6.76 -24.61 -12.92
N ALA A 89 -6.06 -23.78 -12.17
CA ALA A 89 -5.89 -24.00 -10.73
C ALA A 89 -7.22 -24.02 -9.98
N HIS A 90 -8.14 -23.11 -10.32
CA HIS A 90 -9.46 -23.06 -9.69
C HIS A 90 -10.32 -24.27 -10.02
N GLN A 91 -10.24 -24.79 -11.24
CA GLN A 91 -10.93 -26.04 -11.61
C GLN A 91 -10.40 -27.27 -10.86
N ARG A 92 -9.09 -27.32 -10.62
CA ARG A 92 -8.46 -28.50 -9.97
C ARG A 92 -8.58 -28.48 -8.46
N TYR A 93 -8.38 -27.35 -7.82
CA TYR A 93 -8.21 -27.27 -6.37
C TYR A 93 -9.38 -26.61 -5.66
N GLY A 94 -10.24 -25.92 -6.40
CA GLY A 94 -11.41 -25.23 -5.90
C GLY A 94 -11.05 -24.14 -4.90
N TYR A 95 -10.62 -24.51 -3.69
CA TYR A 95 -10.58 -23.58 -2.60
C TYR A 95 -9.68 -24.07 -1.42
N HIS A 96 -9.34 -23.33 -0.53
CA HIS A 96 -8.56 -23.10 0.68
C HIS A 96 -7.76 -24.24 1.38
N TRP A 97 -7.77 -25.45 0.94
CA TRP A 97 -6.88 -26.47 1.50
C TRP A 97 -5.48 -26.38 0.90
N GLU A 98 -4.50 -26.95 1.60
CA GLU A 98 -3.14 -27.06 1.09
C GLU A 98 -3.12 -27.79 -0.27
N HIS A 99 -2.43 -27.23 -1.25
CA HIS A 99 -2.30 -27.78 -2.58
C HIS A 99 -0.89 -27.54 -3.17
N PRO A 100 -0.43 -28.34 -4.15
CA PRO A 100 0.94 -28.29 -4.64
C PRO A 100 1.44 -26.90 -5.06
N LEU A 101 0.61 -26.09 -5.73
CA LEU A 101 1.02 -24.79 -6.24
C LEU A 101 1.51 -23.83 -5.13
N ARG A 102 0.99 -23.98 -3.90
CA ARG A 102 1.45 -23.18 -2.77
C ARG A 102 2.89 -23.50 -2.39
N PHE A 103 3.24 -24.78 -2.42
CA PHE A 103 4.61 -25.24 -2.15
C PHE A 103 5.54 -24.82 -3.28
N GLU A 104 5.15 -25.03 -4.53
CA GLU A 104 5.90 -24.62 -5.71
C GLU A 104 6.20 -23.13 -5.71
N LEU A 105 5.21 -22.28 -5.36
CA LEU A 105 5.40 -20.84 -5.21
C LEU A 105 6.41 -20.52 -4.10
N ALA A 106 6.28 -21.15 -2.94
CA ALA A 106 7.21 -20.93 -1.83
C ALA A 106 8.65 -21.34 -2.18
N GLU A 107 8.83 -22.46 -2.90
CA GLU A 107 10.12 -22.92 -3.39
C GLU A 107 10.74 -21.92 -4.37
N GLN A 108 9.95 -21.45 -5.35
CA GLN A 108 10.42 -20.44 -6.31
C GLN A 108 10.79 -19.13 -5.63
N LEU A 109 9.98 -18.66 -4.67
CA LEU A 109 10.30 -17.46 -3.90
C LEU A 109 11.58 -17.64 -3.08
N ALA A 110 11.78 -18.78 -2.44
CA ALA A 110 12.98 -19.06 -1.68
C ALA A 110 14.27 -18.98 -2.55
N GLU A 111 14.18 -19.43 -3.80
CA GLU A 111 15.30 -19.37 -4.73
C GLU A 111 15.69 -17.95 -5.15
N ILE A 112 14.70 -17.04 -5.31
CA ILE A 112 14.96 -15.66 -5.74
C ILE A 112 15.21 -14.69 -4.59
N MET A 113 14.94 -15.09 -3.34
CA MET A 113 15.19 -14.22 -2.19
C MET A 113 16.65 -13.86 -2.03
N PRO A 114 16.98 -12.59 -1.79
CA PRO A 114 18.35 -12.15 -1.58
C PRO A 114 19.06 -12.96 -0.50
N GLY A 115 20.22 -13.53 -0.87
CA GLY A 115 21.04 -14.36 0.04
C GLY A 115 20.40 -15.66 0.46
N LYS A 116 19.23 -16.03 -0.06
CA LYS A 116 18.47 -17.25 0.30
C LYS A 116 18.25 -17.43 1.81
N GLN A 117 18.17 -16.32 2.54
CA GLN A 117 18.09 -16.33 4.01
C GLN A 117 16.66 -16.36 4.57
N LEU A 118 15.66 -16.17 3.71
CA LEU A 118 14.25 -16.12 4.08
C LEU A 118 13.47 -17.27 3.43
N PRO A 119 13.58 -18.52 3.95
CA PRO A 119 12.99 -19.70 3.30
C PRO A 119 11.55 -19.98 3.74
N ARG A 120 10.94 -19.12 4.56
CA ARG A 120 9.59 -19.33 5.12
C ARG A 120 8.66 -18.21 4.67
N PHE A 121 7.50 -18.60 4.17
CA PHE A 121 6.50 -17.69 3.61
C PHE A 121 5.14 -17.89 4.26
N THR A 122 4.42 -16.80 4.45
CA THR A 122 2.97 -16.77 4.65
C THR A 122 2.34 -16.10 3.45
N PHE A 123 1.17 -16.56 3.03
CA PHE A 123 0.43 -16.01 1.92
C PHE A 123 -0.89 -15.48 2.45
N GLU A 124 -1.16 -14.22 2.17
CA GLU A 124 -2.36 -13.50 2.58
C GLU A 124 -3.11 -12.98 1.35
N VAL A 125 -4.37 -12.57 1.52
CA VAL A 125 -5.19 -12.12 0.38
C VAL A 125 -4.98 -10.64 0.04
N SER A 126 -4.26 -9.90 0.88
CA SER A 126 -3.92 -8.49 0.62
C SER A 126 -2.58 -8.09 1.24
N GLY A 127 -1.97 -7.02 0.72
CA GLY A 127 -0.77 -6.44 1.32
C GLY A 127 -0.99 -5.94 2.75
N THR A 128 -2.19 -5.44 3.05
CA THR A 128 -2.60 -5.06 4.41
C THR A 128 -2.49 -6.24 5.37
N GLU A 129 -3.06 -7.38 5.02
CA GLU A 129 -3.01 -8.58 5.87
C GLU A 129 -1.59 -9.14 5.98
N ALA A 130 -0.83 -9.12 4.89
CA ALA A 130 0.57 -9.55 4.91
C ALA A 130 1.41 -8.71 5.89
N VAL A 131 1.22 -7.39 5.91
CA VAL A 131 1.89 -6.50 6.87
C VAL A 131 1.40 -6.76 8.30
N GLU A 132 0.11 -6.94 8.53
CA GLU A 132 -0.43 -7.26 9.86
C GLU A 132 0.10 -8.59 10.37
N SER A 133 0.17 -9.62 9.54
CA SER A 133 0.78 -10.92 9.86
C SER A 133 2.27 -10.80 10.21
N ALA A 134 3.03 -10.00 9.45
CA ALA A 134 4.44 -9.77 9.72
C ALA A 134 4.67 -9.06 11.06
N VAL A 135 3.91 -8.00 11.32
CA VAL A 135 3.97 -7.26 12.59
C VAL A 135 3.57 -8.15 13.77
N HIS A 136 2.46 -8.89 13.65
CA HIS A 136 2.03 -9.83 14.69
C HIS A 136 3.10 -10.89 14.98
N THR A 137 3.70 -11.44 13.93
CA THR A 137 4.82 -12.40 14.06
C THR A 137 5.99 -11.79 14.83
N ALA A 138 6.39 -10.57 14.49
CA ALA A 138 7.48 -9.87 15.16
C ALA A 138 7.18 -9.63 16.66
N LEU A 139 5.98 -9.15 16.98
CA LEU A 139 5.54 -8.92 18.36
C LEU A 139 5.54 -10.22 19.17
N CYS A 140 4.97 -11.30 18.62
CA CYS A 140 4.91 -12.60 19.29
C CYS A 140 6.30 -13.22 19.48
N TYR A 141 7.16 -13.15 18.47
CA TYR A 141 8.51 -13.73 18.52
C TYR A 141 9.41 -12.99 19.49
N LYS A 142 9.43 -11.67 19.42
CA LYS A 142 10.29 -10.83 20.29
C LYS A 142 9.73 -10.64 21.68
N LYS A 143 8.42 -10.79 21.89
CA LYS A 143 7.70 -10.46 23.15
C LYS A 143 7.99 -9.03 23.61
N ARG A 144 8.09 -8.11 22.64
CA ARG A 144 8.34 -6.68 22.81
C ARG A 144 7.17 -5.88 22.28
N ARG A 145 6.99 -4.66 22.75
CA ARG A 145 5.76 -3.91 22.51
C ARG A 145 5.81 -2.99 21.30
N TYR A 146 6.94 -2.35 21.04
CA TYR A 146 7.00 -1.21 20.13
C TYR A 146 7.45 -1.61 18.73
N ILE A 147 6.85 -0.92 17.73
CA ILE A 147 7.23 -0.98 16.33
C ILE A 147 7.72 0.41 15.91
N ILE A 148 8.84 0.48 15.24
CA ILE A 148 9.27 1.70 14.56
C ILE A 148 8.78 1.65 13.12
N SER A 149 8.15 2.73 12.67
CA SER A 149 7.82 2.98 11.27
C SER A 149 8.25 4.39 10.86
N PHE A 150 8.05 4.77 9.62
CA PHE A 150 8.58 6.04 9.12
C PHE A 150 7.47 6.98 8.68
N THR A 151 7.76 8.29 8.76
CA THR A 151 6.92 9.33 8.14
C THR A 151 6.87 9.13 6.63
N SER A 152 5.80 9.56 6.00
CA SER A 152 5.55 9.43 4.56
C SER A 152 5.34 8.00 4.05
N SER A 153 5.35 6.97 4.92
CA SER A 153 5.18 5.57 4.54
C SER A 153 3.72 5.15 4.43
N PHE A 154 3.45 4.16 3.57
CA PHE A 154 2.16 3.49 3.46
C PHE A 154 2.31 1.97 3.62
N HIS A 155 1.61 1.40 4.58
CA HIS A 155 1.68 -0.03 4.89
C HIS A 155 0.33 -0.74 4.82
N GLY A 156 -0.72 -0.03 4.39
CA GLY A 156 -2.05 -0.57 4.23
C GLY A 156 -3.14 0.29 4.86
N ALA A 157 -4.40 -0.10 4.66
CA ALA A 157 -5.59 0.66 5.05
C ALA A 157 -6.41 -0.01 6.17
N GLY A 158 -5.95 -1.12 6.76
CA GLY A 158 -6.52 -1.72 7.96
C GLY A 158 -6.19 -0.90 9.21
N ILE A 159 -6.87 -1.13 10.33
CA ILE A 159 -6.62 -0.38 11.57
C ILE A 159 -5.16 -0.52 12.02
N GLY A 160 -4.61 -1.74 12.05
CA GLY A 160 -3.23 -2.00 12.43
C GLY A 160 -2.23 -1.35 11.49
N THR A 161 -2.42 -1.50 10.18
CA THR A 161 -1.53 -0.93 9.17
C THR A 161 -1.66 0.59 9.04
N LYS A 162 -2.82 1.18 9.33
CA LYS A 162 -2.96 2.65 9.42
C LYS A 162 -2.11 3.25 10.53
N MET A 163 -2.08 2.62 11.69
CA MET A 163 -1.22 3.08 12.80
C MET A 163 0.26 3.09 12.41
N ILE A 164 0.67 2.11 11.62
CA ILE A 164 2.06 1.98 11.15
C ILE A 164 2.33 2.95 9.98
N SER A 165 1.35 3.23 9.13
CA SER A 165 1.46 4.18 8.01
C SER A 165 1.59 5.61 8.51
N GLY A 166 2.26 6.48 7.74
CA GLY A 166 2.53 7.86 8.13
C GLY A 166 2.62 8.82 6.95
N TYR A 167 1.95 8.52 5.82
CA TYR A 167 2.10 9.34 4.62
C TYR A 167 1.35 10.69 4.70
N THR A 168 0.25 10.78 5.44
CA THR A 168 -0.40 12.06 5.76
C THR A 168 -0.93 12.08 7.20
N SER A 169 -1.05 13.26 7.80
CA SER A 169 -1.69 13.41 9.12
C SER A 169 -3.17 13.04 9.11
N GLU A 170 -3.87 13.31 8.00
CA GLU A 170 -5.28 12.98 7.83
C GLU A 170 -5.53 11.47 7.80
N HIS A 171 -4.57 10.71 7.27
CA HIS A 171 -4.66 9.24 7.24
C HIS A 171 -4.68 8.63 8.65
N ASN A 172 -4.01 9.27 9.61
CA ASN A 172 -3.92 8.81 10.99
C ASN A 172 -4.94 9.49 11.92
N LEU A 173 -5.77 10.38 11.38
CA LEU A 173 -6.77 11.08 12.17
C LEU A 173 -7.70 10.08 12.90
N TYR A 174 -7.91 10.28 14.19
CA TYR A 174 -8.67 9.41 15.08
C TYR A 174 -8.04 8.02 15.36
N MET A 175 -6.76 7.83 15.03
CA MET A 175 -6.05 6.58 15.35
C MET A 175 -5.27 6.66 16.67
N GLU A 176 -5.10 7.82 17.26
CA GLU A 176 -4.28 8.08 18.46
C GLU A 176 -4.58 7.13 19.63
N PRO A 177 -5.83 6.72 19.90
CA PRO A 177 -6.08 5.76 20.98
C PRO A 177 -5.47 4.38 20.74
N TRP A 178 -5.11 4.06 19.50
CA TRP A 178 -4.65 2.74 19.07
C TRP A 178 -3.15 2.68 18.76
N ASP A 179 -2.50 3.83 18.50
CA ASP A 179 -1.12 3.90 18.03
C ASP A 179 -0.05 3.96 19.12
N GLY A 180 -0.44 3.89 20.38
CA GLY A 180 0.45 4.02 21.54
C GLY A 180 1.65 3.04 21.63
N ALA A 181 1.82 2.19 20.61
CA ALA A 181 2.94 1.27 20.48
C ALA A 181 3.73 1.47 19.16
N VAL A 182 3.43 2.53 18.40
CA VAL A 182 4.11 2.84 17.14
C VAL A 182 4.91 4.12 17.27
N ILE A 183 6.19 4.06 16.93
CA ILE A 183 7.11 5.20 16.95
C ILE A 183 7.38 5.60 15.51
N LYS A 184 7.17 6.87 15.18
CA LYS A 184 7.45 7.41 13.84
C LYS A 184 8.85 7.99 13.79
N ALA A 185 9.69 7.44 12.94
CA ALA A 185 11.01 8.00 12.63
C ALA A 185 10.94 8.82 11.32
N PRO A 186 11.78 9.85 11.18
CA PRO A 186 11.89 10.57 9.93
C PRO A 186 12.46 9.67 8.83
N TYR A 187 11.89 9.74 7.62
CA TYR A 187 12.41 9.08 6.42
C TYR A 187 13.30 10.06 5.64
N PRO A 188 14.43 9.63 5.08
CA PRO A 188 15.34 10.51 4.32
C PRO A 188 14.78 10.88 2.94
N TYR A 189 13.60 11.49 2.93
CA TYR A 189 12.87 11.89 1.74
C TYR A 189 13.34 13.25 1.26
N SER A 190 13.72 13.36 -0.03
CA SER A 190 14.34 14.55 -0.59
C SER A 190 13.50 15.84 -0.49
N GLN A 191 12.18 15.72 -0.51
CA GLN A 191 11.28 16.88 -0.39
C GLN A 191 11.08 17.36 1.05
N ASN A 192 11.47 16.56 2.04
CA ASN A 192 11.34 16.91 3.46
C ASN A 192 12.66 17.39 4.07
N ILE A 193 13.68 17.64 3.26
CA ILE A 193 14.97 18.14 3.73
C ILE A 193 14.79 19.59 4.23
N PRO A 194 15.12 19.89 5.51
CA PRO A 194 15.14 21.25 6.01
C PRO A 194 16.04 22.16 5.16
N ALA A 195 15.66 23.44 5.02
CA ALA A 195 16.34 24.37 4.11
C ALA A 195 17.82 24.64 4.47
N ASP A 196 18.22 24.35 5.71
CA ASP A 196 19.55 24.50 6.24
C ASP A 196 20.39 23.22 6.22
N MET A 197 19.86 22.13 5.65
CA MET A 197 20.55 20.82 5.55
C MET A 197 20.83 20.43 4.11
N THR A 198 21.97 19.75 3.90
CA THR A 198 22.21 19.01 2.67
C THR A 198 21.52 17.62 2.73
N PRO A 199 21.30 16.94 1.59
CA PRO A 199 20.77 15.57 1.58
C PRO A 199 21.55 14.62 2.49
N GLU A 200 22.87 14.69 2.47
CA GLU A 200 23.74 13.83 3.29
C GLU A 200 23.62 14.13 4.78
N GLN A 201 23.45 15.40 5.14
CA GLN A 201 23.22 15.81 6.54
C GLN A 201 21.86 15.30 7.02
N TYR A 202 20.84 15.37 6.16
CA TYR A 202 19.51 14.87 6.52
C TYR A 202 19.47 13.35 6.68
N VAL A 203 20.15 12.59 5.81
CA VAL A 203 20.31 11.14 5.99
C VAL A 203 20.97 10.82 7.33
N LYS A 204 22.07 11.54 7.68
CA LYS A 204 22.74 11.37 8.97
C LYS A 204 21.82 11.68 10.15
N TYR A 205 21.00 12.71 10.02
CA TYR A 205 20.01 13.05 11.04
C TYR A 205 18.95 11.93 11.19
N CYS A 206 18.42 11.38 10.10
CA CYS A 206 17.46 10.28 10.15
C CYS A 206 18.06 9.04 10.81
N LEU A 207 19.30 8.72 10.51
CA LEU A 207 20.01 7.59 11.13
C LEU A 207 20.27 7.84 12.62
N TRP A 208 20.78 9.02 13.00
CA TRP A 208 20.96 9.40 14.38
C TRP A 208 19.65 9.33 15.18
N TYR A 209 18.55 9.80 14.59
CA TYR A 209 17.23 9.76 15.22
C TYR A 209 16.79 8.30 15.51
N LEU A 210 17.03 7.40 14.54
CA LEU A 210 16.69 6.00 14.67
C LEU A 210 17.60 5.24 15.67
N GLU A 211 18.90 5.47 15.61
CA GLU A 211 19.91 4.67 16.31
C GLU A 211 20.19 5.17 17.73
N GLU A 212 20.08 6.48 17.95
CA GLU A 212 20.43 7.11 19.21
C GLU A 212 19.23 7.77 19.88
N HIS A 213 18.49 8.65 19.18
CA HIS A 213 17.43 9.45 19.80
C HIS A 213 16.26 8.58 20.30
N ILE A 214 15.77 7.65 19.48
CA ILE A 214 14.67 6.76 19.89
C ILE A 214 15.07 5.93 21.12
N PRO A 215 16.21 5.19 21.12
CA PRO A 215 16.57 4.35 22.27
C PRO A 215 16.84 5.12 23.56
N GLU A 216 17.36 6.34 23.46
CA GLU A 216 17.73 7.13 24.64
C GLU A 216 16.56 7.92 25.23
N TYR A 217 15.69 8.51 24.36
CA TYR A 217 14.70 9.48 24.84
C TYR A 217 13.24 9.04 24.67
N ILE A 218 12.94 8.04 23.85
CA ILE A 218 11.56 7.62 23.56
C ILE A 218 11.24 6.26 24.14
N VAL A 219 11.98 5.22 23.76
CA VAL A 219 11.79 3.86 24.25
C VAL A 219 13.08 3.06 24.17
N PRO A 220 13.48 2.32 25.23
CA PRO A 220 14.67 1.48 25.19
C PRO A 220 14.65 0.48 24.03
N ALA A 221 15.80 0.26 23.38
CA ALA A 221 15.93 -0.64 22.24
C ALA A 221 15.39 -2.06 22.51
N ASP A 222 15.54 -2.52 23.76
CA ASP A 222 15.05 -3.84 24.17
C ASP A 222 13.53 -3.96 24.21
N ASN A 223 12.79 -2.88 24.09
CA ASN A 223 11.34 -2.87 24.00
C ASN A 223 10.83 -2.81 22.55
N ILE A 224 11.73 -2.65 21.55
CA ILE A 224 11.40 -2.56 20.14
C ILE A 224 11.35 -3.98 19.56
N ALA A 225 10.19 -4.35 18.99
CA ALA A 225 9.97 -5.65 18.38
C ALA A 225 10.47 -5.69 16.93
N ALA A 226 10.23 -4.63 16.18
CA ALA A 226 10.61 -4.54 14.77
C ALA A 226 10.69 -3.10 14.28
N ILE A 227 11.38 -2.96 13.16
CA ILE A 227 11.38 -1.76 12.32
C ILE A 227 10.74 -2.16 11.00
N ILE A 228 9.74 -1.39 10.55
CA ILE A 228 9.11 -1.57 9.26
C ILE A 228 9.42 -0.37 8.37
N VAL A 229 9.90 -0.64 7.16
CA VAL A 229 10.35 0.39 6.22
C VAL A 229 9.99 0.02 4.79
N GLU A 230 9.61 1.01 4.01
CA GLU A 230 9.57 0.88 2.55
C GLU A 230 10.97 1.21 2.00
N PRO A 231 11.57 0.36 1.15
CA PRO A 231 12.86 0.69 0.51
C PRO A 231 12.76 1.87 -0.46
N GLY A 232 11.56 2.18 -0.93
CA GLY A 232 11.19 3.38 -1.68
C GLY A 232 9.74 3.72 -1.36
N LEU A 233 9.46 4.97 -1.00
CA LEU A 233 8.12 5.41 -0.65
C LEU A 233 7.21 5.37 -1.88
N ALA A 234 6.18 4.53 -1.88
CA ALA A 234 5.24 4.42 -2.99
C ALA A 234 4.23 5.59 -2.99
N GLU A 235 3.60 5.84 -1.84
CA GLU A 235 2.61 6.92 -1.69
C GLU A 235 3.26 8.25 -1.30
N GLY A 236 4.37 8.21 -0.60
CA GLY A 236 5.12 9.41 -0.21
C GLY A 236 5.90 10.07 -1.34
N GLY A 237 6.10 9.38 -2.48
CA GLY A 237 6.74 9.88 -3.70
C GLY A 237 8.25 9.72 -3.75
#